data_b46efec3d6306cdab31922d28c8e685d
#
_entry.id   b46efec3d6306cdab31922d28c8e685d
#
_cell.length_a   1.000
_cell.length_b   1.000
_cell.length_c   1.000
_cell.angle_alpha   90.00
_cell.angle_beta   90.00
_cell.angle_gamma   90.00
#
_symmetry.space_group_name_H-M   'P 1'
#
loop_
_entity.id
_entity.type
_entity.pdbx_description
1 polymer ?
#
loop_
_entity_poly.entity_id
_entity_poly.type
_entity_poly.pdbx_seq_one_letter_code
_entity_poly.pdbx_strand_id
1 'polypeptide(L)'
;MKLKDKKIELLRQVHTRDEMGITTTTLESMGTVWAYFRHLSGKEVFAAATVNYKEEVLFQVNYRPDIDATRVIRYRDVLYNITRVDTFEGYRQDLTLYCTRR
;
A
#
# COMPACT_ATOMS: atom_id res chain seq x y z
N MET A 1 -10.21 19.15 4.08
CA MET A 1 -9.39 18.86 2.90
C MET A 1 -8.26 17.90 3.29
N LYS A 2 -8.08 16.84 2.51
CA LYS A 2 -7.01 15.87 2.75
C LYS A 2 -5.74 16.33 2.04
N LEU A 3 -4.69 16.55 2.81
CA LEU A 3 -3.41 17.02 2.26
C LEU A 3 -2.50 15.84 1.97
N LYS A 4 -2.06 15.74 0.72
CA LYS A 4 -1.06 14.75 0.31
C LYS A 4 0.33 15.33 0.55
N ASP A 5 0.71 15.42 1.81
CA ASP A 5 1.96 16.06 2.24
C ASP A 5 3.01 15.07 2.75
N LYS A 6 2.72 13.77 2.68
CA LYS A 6 3.66 12.71 3.08
C LYS A 6 4.27 12.07 1.85
N LYS A 7 5.58 12.02 1.79
CA LYS A 7 6.29 11.39 0.68
C LYS A 7 6.50 9.91 0.99
N ILE A 8 6.00 9.06 0.11
CA ILE A 8 6.14 7.61 0.23
C ILE A 8 6.84 7.05 -0.99
N GLU A 9 7.53 5.92 -0.81
CA GLU A 9 8.14 5.19 -1.90
C GLU A 9 7.30 3.98 -2.23
N LEU A 10 7.04 3.80 -3.53
CA LEU A 10 6.36 2.60 -4.03
C LEU A 10 7.41 1.57 -4.43
N LEU A 11 7.19 0.34 -4.02
CA LEU A 11 8.09 -0.77 -4.31
C LEU A 11 7.29 -1.88 -4.98
N ARG A 12 7.91 -2.53 -5.95
CA ARG A 12 7.35 -3.74 -6.53
C ARG A 12 8.13 -4.95 -6.02
N GLN A 13 7.45 -6.06 -5.92
CA GLN A 13 8.05 -7.32 -5.52
C GLN A 13 8.54 -8.06 -6.75
N VAL A 14 9.83 -8.41 -6.76
CA VAL A 14 10.43 -9.17 -7.84
C VAL A 14 10.81 -10.54 -7.30
N HIS A 15 10.26 -11.58 -7.92
CA HIS A 15 10.52 -12.97 -7.55
C HIS A 15 11.54 -13.56 -8.51
N THR A 16 12.66 -14.01 -7.98
CA THR A 16 13.69 -14.69 -8.77
C THR A 16 13.84 -16.11 -8.29
N ARG A 17 14.10 -17.01 -9.23
CA ARG A 17 14.30 -18.42 -8.92
C ARG A 17 15.71 -18.81 -9.33
N ASP A 18 16.49 -19.40 -8.42
CA ASP A 18 17.84 -19.83 -8.72
C ASP A 18 17.85 -21.26 -9.34
N GLU A 19 19.04 -21.74 -9.66
CA GLU A 19 19.23 -23.08 -10.26
C GLU A 19 18.75 -24.20 -9.35
N MET A 20 18.75 -23.98 -8.05
CA MET A 20 18.30 -24.95 -7.06
C MET A 20 16.80 -24.90 -6.80
N GLY A 21 16.09 -24.01 -7.51
CA GLY A 21 14.64 -23.84 -7.34
C GLY A 21 14.24 -22.98 -6.15
N ILE A 22 15.17 -22.31 -5.50
CA ILE A 22 14.87 -21.43 -4.38
C ILE A 22 14.37 -20.09 -4.92
N THR A 23 13.19 -19.69 -4.47
CA THR A 23 12.60 -18.40 -4.85
C THR A 23 13.02 -17.32 -3.87
N THR A 24 13.59 -16.24 -4.38
CA THR A 24 13.95 -15.08 -3.60
C THR A 24 13.10 -13.90 -4.02
N THR A 25 12.54 -13.19 -3.05
CA THR A 25 11.76 -11.97 -3.30
C THR A 25 12.59 -10.76 -2.94
N THR A 26 12.75 -9.85 -3.90
CA THR A 26 13.41 -8.57 -3.69
C THR A 26 12.44 -7.44 -3.95
N LEU A 27 12.72 -6.26 -3.39
CA LEU A 27 11.90 -5.07 -3.59
C LEU A 27 12.66 -4.09 -4.49
N GLU A 28 11.99 -3.62 -5.53
CA GLU A 28 12.54 -2.61 -6.44
C GLU A 28 11.71 -1.34 -6.36
N SER A 29 12.38 -0.20 -6.29
CA SER A 29 11.71 1.09 -6.24
C SER A 29 11.01 1.40 -7.57
N MET A 30 9.76 1.85 -7.47
CA MET A 30 8.99 2.36 -8.61
C MET A 30 8.95 3.89 -8.61
N GLY A 31 9.64 4.53 -7.64
CA GLY A 31 9.62 5.96 -7.46
C GLY A 31 8.87 6.38 -6.22
N THR A 32 8.72 7.68 -6.06
CA THR A 32 8.06 8.26 -4.90
C THR A 32 6.83 9.03 -5.33
N VAL A 33 5.84 9.07 -4.43
CA VAL A 33 4.61 9.84 -4.64
C VAL A 33 4.24 10.55 -3.35
N TRP A 34 3.47 11.62 -3.48
CA TRP A 34 2.91 12.31 -2.33
C TRP A 34 1.60 11.63 -1.92
N ALA A 35 1.40 11.46 -0.61
CA ALA A 35 0.26 10.75 -0.07
C ALA A 35 -0.32 11.49 1.13
N TYR A 36 -1.63 11.33 1.31
CA TYR A 36 -2.29 11.58 2.58
C TYR A 36 -2.19 10.31 3.41
N PHE A 37 -1.80 10.45 4.67
CA PHE A 37 -1.58 9.30 5.58
C PHE A 37 -2.41 9.49 6.83
N ARG A 38 -3.05 8.41 7.29
CA ARG A 38 -3.63 8.39 8.64
C ARG A 38 -3.72 6.96 9.17
N HIS A 39 -3.74 6.86 10.49
CA HIS A 39 -4.06 5.60 11.14
C HIS A 39 -5.56 5.37 11.07
N LEU A 40 -5.96 4.10 10.93
CA LEU A 40 -7.36 3.74 10.95
C LEU A 40 -7.91 3.88 12.37
N SER A 41 -9.17 4.33 12.47
CA SER A 41 -9.86 4.41 13.74
C SER A 41 -10.16 3.01 14.28
N GLY A 42 -10.46 2.90 15.59
CA GLY A 42 -10.84 1.61 16.17
C GLY A 42 -12.04 0.98 15.47
N LYS A 43 -13.00 1.78 15.04
CA LYS A 43 -14.17 1.32 14.31
C LYS A 43 -13.80 0.74 12.95
N GLU A 44 -12.90 1.39 12.23
CA GLU A 44 -12.43 0.91 10.92
C GLU A 44 -11.62 -0.37 11.06
N VAL A 45 -10.77 -0.46 12.10
CA VAL A 45 -9.99 -1.66 12.37
C VAL A 45 -10.92 -2.82 12.72
N PHE A 46 -11.95 -2.59 13.53
CA PHE A 46 -12.93 -3.60 13.90
C PHE A 46 -13.67 -4.12 12.66
N ALA A 47 -14.09 -3.22 11.77
CA ALA A 47 -14.77 -3.61 10.54
C ALA A 47 -13.85 -4.44 9.63
N ALA A 48 -12.57 -4.08 9.54
CA ALA A 48 -11.59 -4.81 8.75
C ALA A 48 -11.35 -6.22 9.33
N ALA A 49 -11.36 -6.37 10.65
CA ALA A 49 -11.15 -7.66 11.30
C ALA A 49 -12.20 -8.70 10.92
N THR A 50 -13.40 -8.28 10.56
CA THR A 50 -14.46 -9.21 10.16
C THR A 50 -14.18 -9.92 8.84
N VAL A 51 -13.22 -9.42 8.04
CA VAL A 51 -12.80 -10.03 6.78
C VAL A 51 -11.37 -10.59 6.83
N ASN A 52 -10.86 -10.81 8.05
CA ASN A 52 -9.53 -11.38 8.33
C ASN A 52 -8.34 -10.51 7.88
N TYR A 53 -8.55 -9.21 7.70
CA TYR A 53 -7.46 -8.29 7.41
C TYR A 53 -7.16 -7.43 8.62
N LYS A 54 -5.87 -7.23 8.90
CA LYS A 54 -5.42 -6.31 9.93
C LYS A 54 -4.97 -5.00 9.29
N GLU A 55 -5.93 -4.26 8.75
CA GLU A 55 -5.64 -2.96 8.18
C GLU A 55 -5.36 -1.97 9.30
N GLU A 56 -4.18 -1.37 9.29
CA GLU A 56 -3.72 -0.49 10.37
C GLU A 56 -3.69 0.97 9.95
N VAL A 57 -3.33 1.24 8.70
CA VAL A 57 -3.16 2.58 8.17
C VAL A 57 -3.74 2.68 6.77
N LEU A 58 -3.97 3.90 6.31
CA LEU A 58 -4.29 4.14 4.92
C LEU A 58 -3.40 5.24 4.35
N PHE A 59 -3.10 5.09 3.07
CA PHE A 59 -2.48 6.12 2.24
C PHE A 59 -3.42 6.47 1.11
N GLN A 60 -3.62 7.76 0.86
CA GLN A 60 -4.41 8.20 -0.28
C GLN A 60 -3.48 8.93 -1.24
N VAL A 61 -3.45 8.48 -2.48
CA VAL A 61 -2.55 9.00 -3.52
C VAL A 61 -3.35 9.34 -4.77
N ASN A 62 -2.76 10.11 -5.67
CA ASN A 62 -3.36 10.34 -6.97
C ASN A 62 -3.42 9.03 -7.76
N TYR A 63 -4.43 8.89 -8.60
CA TYR A 63 -4.61 7.69 -9.39
C TYR A 63 -3.36 7.35 -10.21
N ARG A 64 -2.97 6.08 -10.13
CA ARG A 64 -1.90 5.50 -10.94
C ARG A 64 -2.32 4.09 -11.35
N PRO A 65 -2.26 3.76 -12.66
CA PRO A 65 -2.69 2.42 -13.09
C PRO A 65 -1.73 1.30 -12.68
N ASP A 66 -0.51 1.63 -12.26
CA ASP A 66 0.50 0.66 -11.87
C ASP A 66 0.48 0.29 -10.39
N ILE A 67 -0.47 0.84 -9.62
CA ILE A 67 -0.62 0.52 -8.20
C ILE A 67 -1.68 -0.55 -8.02
N ASP A 68 -1.31 -1.64 -7.35
CA ASP A 68 -2.23 -2.73 -7.00
C ASP A 68 -1.83 -3.32 -5.64
N ALA A 69 -2.55 -4.35 -5.20
CA ALA A 69 -2.34 -4.94 -3.88
C ALA A 69 -1.02 -5.72 -3.76
N THR A 70 -0.28 -5.90 -4.86
CA THR A 70 1.03 -6.56 -4.83
C THR A 70 2.17 -5.60 -4.51
N ARG A 71 1.90 -4.29 -4.52
CA ARG A 71 2.91 -3.27 -4.23
C ARG A 71 3.16 -3.16 -2.74
N VAL A 72 4.35 -2.66 -2.40
CA VAL A 72 4.76 -2.41 -1.03
C VAL A 72 5.05 -0.92 -0.91
N ILE A 73 4.72 -0.34 0.24
CA ILE A 73 4.97 1.07 0.51
C ILE A 73 6.05 1.19 1.56
N ARG A 74 7.04 2.05 1.32
CA ARG A 74 8.00 2.45 2.34
C ARG A 74 7.71 3.88 2.76
N TYR A 75 7.47 4.05 4.05
CA TYR A 75 7.20 5.35 4.64
C TYR A 75 7.96 5.45 5.96
N ARG A 76 8.85 6.44 6.07
CA ARG A 76 9.72 6.65 7.26
C ARG A 76 10.46 5.38 7.65
N ASP A 77 11.08 4.71 6.66
CA ASP A 77 11.84 3.47 6.83
C ASP A 77 11.01 2.28 7.34
N VAL A 78 9.69 2.38 7.30
CA VAL A 78 8.78 1.29 7.64
C VAL A 78 8.11 0.79 6.37
N LEU A 79 8.10 -0.52 6.20
CA LEU A 79 7.46 -1.17 5.06
C LEU A 79 6.02 -1.54 5.43
N TYR A 80 5.11 -1.29 4.48
CA TYR A 80 3.70 -1.63 4.60
C TYR A 80 3.26 -2.46 3.41
N ASN A 81 2.50 -3.52 3.68
CA ASN A 81 1.83 -4.28 2.63
C ASN A 81 0.48 -3.66 2.33
N ILE A 82 0.13 -3.57 1.05
CA ILE A 82 -1.19 -3.12 0.64
C ILE A 82 -2.14 -4.31 0.74
N THR A 83 -3.19 -4.19 1.56
CA THR A 83 -4.19 -5.24 1.71
C THR A 83 -5.32 -5.09 0.70
N ARG A 84 -5.67 -3.85 0.35
CA ARG A 84 -6.62 -3.59 -0.74
C ARG A 84 -6.44 -2.18 -1.27
N VAL A 85 -6.85 -2.00 -2.51
CA VAL A 85 -6.85 -0.71 -3.20
C VAL A 85 -8.30 -0.34 -3.47
N ASP A 86 -8.70 0.85 -3.06
CA ASP A 86 -10.06 1.34 -3.24
C ASP A 86 -10.04 2.58 -4.14
N THR A 87 -10.85 2.53 -5.20
CA THR A 87 -11.10 3.68 -6.07
C THR A 87 -12.49 4.20 -5.75
N PHE A 88 -12.57 5.48 -5.35
CA PHE A 88 -13.85 6.06 -4.98
C PHE A 88 -14.83 6.00 -6.17
N GLU A 89 -15.88 5.19 -6.02
CA GLU A 89 -16.94 4.98 -7.03
C GLU A 89 -16.42 4.70 -8.45
N GLY A 90 -15.22 4.13 -8.57
CA GLY A 90 -14.62 3.85 -9.86
C GLY A 90 -14.01 5.06 -10.57
N TYR A 91 -14.01 6.23 -9.96
CA TYR A 91 -13.38 7.41 -10.54
C TYR A 91 -11.87 7.33 -10.48
N ARG A 92 -11.20 7.81 -11.54
CA ARG A 92 -9.74 7.83 -11.62
C ARG A 92 -9.15 9.11 -11.03
N GLN A 93 -9.55 9.44 -9.80
CA GLN A 93 -9.07 10.64 -9.11
C GLN A 93 -8.04 10.30 -8.06
N ASP A 94 -8.45 9.53 -7.07
CA ASP A 94 -7.60 9.13 -5.95
C ASP A 94 -7.71 7.64 -5.72
N LEU A 95 -6.59 7.05 -5.26
CA LEU A 95 -6.56 5.68 -4.77
C LEU A 95 -6.40 5.72 -3.26
N THR A 96 -7.22 4.94 -2.55
CA THR A 96 -7.06 4.71 -1.12
C THR A 96 -6.43 3.35 -0.94
N LEU A 97 -5.23 3.32 -0.34
CA LEU A 97 -4.46 2.11 -0.14
C LEU A 97 -4.55 1.74 1.33
N TYR A 98 -5.28 0.65 1.61
CA TYR A 98 -5.38 0.12 2.97
C TYR A 98 -4.20 -0.79 3.20
N CYS A 99 -3.47 -0.55 4.27
CA CYS A 99 -2.17 -1.18 4.48
C CYS A 99 -2.04 -1.73 5.88
N THR A 100 -1.18 -2.75 6.00
CA THR A 100 -0.75 -3.29 7.27
C THR A 100 0.77 -3.23 7.33
N ARG A 101 1.31 -3.00 8.51
CA ARG A 101 2.75 -2.97 8.73
C ARG A 101 3.36 -4.34 8.46
N ARG A 102 4.44 -4.33 7.71
CA ARG A 102 5.13 -5.55 7.32
C ARG A 102 6.02 -6.09 8.44
#